data_3d82f4d2d7baa04ce8ea34b03aa31c67
#
_entry.id   3d82f4d2d7baa04ce8ea34b03aa31c67
#
_cell.length_a   1.000
_cell.length_b   1.000
_cell.length_c   1.000
_cell.angle_alpha   90.00
_cell.angle_beta   90.00
_cell.angle_gamma   90.00
#
_symmetry.space_group_name_H-M   'P 1'
#
loop_
_entity.id
_entity.type
_entity.pdbx_description
1 polymer ?
#
loop_
_entity_poly.entity_id
_entity_poly.type
_entity_poly.pdbx_seq_one_letter_code
_entity_poly.pdbx_strand_id
1 'polypeptide(L)'
;LALHDFLPLTWEPSPLSDPAELEHYNQETARALQALALFEEAPKELSTDPNPKGQELQHLEAKVDVLLSLVTRLVSQQQGLPKRHNTVLRADSLEWTGPCAEQARTGDSGVVVIYPNPLLPIPFRLAGRVVSSVERSGTKWRITKFEHLSPLVSVGLEKLVFRRHRRAILTGPESFHRH
;
A
#
# COMPACT_ATOMS: atom_id res chain seq x y z
N LEU A 1 -1.64 13.94 6.57
CA LEU A 1 -1.15 12.65 7.09
C LEU A 1 -0.19 12.02 6.10
N ALA A 2 0.85 11.40 6.61
CA ALA A 2 1.87 10.72 5.82
C ALA A 2 2.24 9.39 6.49
N LEU A 3 2.48 8.38 5.67
CA LEU A 3 2.91 7.07 6.09
C LEU A 3 4.34 6.85 5.61
N HIS A 4 5.28 6.74 6.53
CA HIS A 4 6.68 6.40 6.25
C HIS A 4 6.86 4.90 6.31
N ASP A 5 7.40 4.31 5.26
CA ASP A 5 7.58 2.86 5.19
C ASP A 5 8.72 2.48 4.24
N PHE A 6 9.12 1.21 4.26
CA PHE A 6 10.12 0.63 3.37
C PHE A 6 9.48 -0.47 2.55
N LEU A 7 8.99 -0.12 1.35
CA LEU A 7 8.09 -0.95 0.55
C LEU A 7 8.67 -1.33 -0.81
N PRO A 8 8.30 -2.51 -1.33
CA PRO A 8 8.57 -2.88 -2.70
C PRO A 8 7.86 -1.91 -3.65
N LEU A 9 8.61 -1.37 -4.62
CA LEU A 9 8.10 -0.36 -5.53
C LEU A 9 8.84 -0.42 -6.87
N THR A 10 8.10 -0.19 -7.95
CA THR A 10 8.63 0.08 -9.28
C THR A 10 7.97 1.32 -9.89
N TRP A 11 8.68 1.95 -10.81
CA TRP A 11 8.18 3.02 -11.65
C TRP A 11 8.09 2.54 -13.09
N GLU A 12 6.91 2.65 -13.68
CA GLU A 12 6.65 2.31 -15.08
C GLU A 12 6.34 3.60 -15.85
N PRO A 13 7.24 4.09 -16.72
CA PRO A 13 6.94 5.26 -17.55
C PRO A 13 5.73 4.99 -18.45
N SER A 14 4.81 5.94 -18.50
CA SER A 14 3.61 5.86 -19.35
C SER A 14 3.10 7.27 -19.67
N PRO A 15 2.61 7.52 -20.88
CA PRO A 15 2.01 8.79 -21.22
C PRO A 15 0.66 9.05 -20.54
N LEU A 16 0.06 8.03 -19.89
CA LEU A 16 -1.24 8.08 -19.22
C LEU A 16 -2.38 8.57 -20.17
N SER A 17 -2.31 8.21 -21.42
CA SER A 17 -3.20 8.72 -22.46
C SER A 17 -4.37 7.80 -22.80
N ASP A 18 -4.35 6.54 -22.35
CA ASP A 18 -5.42 5.58 -22.57
C ASP A 18 -6.42 5.55 -21.40
N PRO A 19 -7.66 6.06 -21.59
CA PRO A 19 -8.67 6.05 -20.52
C PRO A 19 -9.05 4.65 -20.04
N ALA A 20 -9.02 3.64 -20.92
CA ALA A 20 -9.34 2.26 -20.57
C ALA A 20 -8.27 1.65 -19.65
N GLU A 21 -7.02 1.94 -19.90
CA GLU A 21 -5.89 1.51 -19.08
C GLU A 21 -5.94 2.18 -17.69
N LEU A 22 -6.21 3.48 -17.64
CA LEU A 22 -6.37 4.22 -16.38
C LEU A 22 -7.53 3.68 -15.54
N GLU A 23 -8.64 3.37 -16.16
CA GLU A 23 -9.80 2.74 -15.49
C GLU A 23 -9.44 1.36 -14.95
N HIS A 24 -8.69 0.56 -15.70
CA HIS A 24 -8.21 -0.74 -15.27
C HIS A 24 -7.32 -0.63 -14.01
N TYR A 25 -6.37 0.30 -13.99
CA TYR A 25 -5.53 0.57 -12.81
C TYR A 25 -6.35 0.97 -11.59
N ASN A 26 -7.35 1.82 -11.77
CA ASN A 26 -8.26 2.24 -10.71
C ASN A 26 -9.06 1.06 -10.16
N GLN A 27 -9.58 0.20 -11.01
CA GLN A 27 -10.34 -0.99 -10.59
C GLN A 27 -9.47 -1.98 -9.83
N GLU A 28 -8.27 -2.29 -10.33
CA GLU A 28 -7.31 -3.17 -9.65
C GLU A 28 -6.93 -2.60 -8.27
N THR A 29 -6.61 -1.31 -8.21
CA THR A 29 -6.20 -0.66 -6.97
C THR A 29 -7.35 -0.57 -5.96
N ALA A 30 -8.58 -0.31 -6.41
CA ALA A 30 -9.75 -0.32 -5.53
C ALA A 30 -9.98 -1.70 -4.90
N ARG A 31 -9.85 -2.77 -5.68
CA ARG A 31 -9.95 -4.15 -5.18
C ARG A 31 -8.82 -4.47 -4.20
N ALA A 32 -7.60 -4.06 -4.52
CA ALA A 32 -6.44 -4.23 -3.65
C ALA A 32 -6.61 -3.50 -2.31
N LEU A 33 -7.14 -2.27 -2.33
CA LEU A 33 -7.46 -1.51 -1.11
C LEU A 33 -8.51 -2.21 -0.23
N GLN A 34 -9.54 -2.78 -0.84
CA GLN A 34 -10.54 -3.56 -0.12
C GLN A 34 -9.94 -4.82 0.50
N ALA A 35 -9.16 -5.58 -0.27
CA ALA A 35 -8.50 -6.79 0.22
C ALA A 35 -7.53 -6.47 1.37
N LEU A 36 -6.77 -5.40 1.26
CA LEU A 36 -5.85 -4.95 2.29
C LEU A 36 -6.59 -4.52 3.56
N ALA A 37 -7.72 -3.83 3.43
CA ALA A 37 -8.55 -3.44 4.57
C ALA A 37 -9.05 -4.67 5.33
N LEU A 38 -9.55 -5.67 4.63
CA LEU A 38 -10.00 -6.93 5.24
C LEU A 38 -8.86 -7.69 5.91
N PHE A 39 -7.69 -7.71 5.29
CA PHE A 39 -6.50 -8.39 5.84
C PHE A 39 -5.96 -7.69 7.09
N GLU A 40 -5.98 -6.37 7.11
CA GLU A 40 -5.46 -5.55 8.23
C GLU A 40 -6.49 -5.30 9.33
N GLU A 41 -7.77 -5.54 9.10
CA GLU A 41 -8.75 -5.56 10.18
C GLU A 41 -8.41 -6.71 11.12
N ALA A 42 -8.00 -6.35 12.34
CA ALA A 42 -7.82 -7.34 13.39
C ALA A 42 -9.13 -8.12 13.57
N PRO A 43 -9.11 -9.46 13.76
CA PRO A 43 -10.29 -10.17 14.16
C PRO A 43 -10.86 -9.44 15.36
N LYS A 44 -12.13 -8.97 15.26
CA LYS A 44 -12.84 -8.42 16.39
C LYS A 44 -12.67 -9.40 17.52
N GLU A 45 -12.20 -8.91 18.65
CA GLU A 45 -11.99 -9.70 19.85
C GLU A 45 -13.07 -10.77 19.94
N LEU A 46 -12.63 -12.00 20.14
CA LEU A 46 -13.46 -13.15 20.43
C LEU A 46 -14.62 -12.69 21.32
N SER A 47 -15.71 -12.29 20.73
CA SER A 47 -16.95 -12.17 21.48
C SER A 47 -17.21 -13.58 21.94
N THR A 48 -17.09 -13.81 23.23
CA THR A 48 -17.49 -15.02 23.94
C THR A 48 -19.01 -15.18 23.86
N ASP A 49 -19.52 -15.16 22.64
CA ASP A 49 -20.90 -15.44 22.37
C ASP A 49 -21.02 -16.96 22.18
N PRO A 50 -21.77 -17.67 23.04
CA PRO A 50 -21.90 -19.11 22.95
C PRO A 50 -22.81 -19.56 21.79
N ASN A 51 -22.93 -18.74 20.75
CA ASN A 51 -23.74 -19.04 19.58
C ASN A 51 -22.97 -19.99 18.64
N PRO A 52 -23.46 -21.21 18.38
CA PRO A 52 -22.78 -22.17 17.50
C PRO A 52 -22.56 -21.64 16.08
N LYS A 53 -23.38 -20.74 15.59
CA LYS A 53 -23.16 -20.03 14.30
C LYS A 53 -21.97 -19.12 14.31
N GLY A 54 -21.66 -18.51 15.45
CA GLY A 54 -20.46 -17.68 15.63
C GLY A 54 -19.16 -18.50 15.58
N GLN A 55 -19.18 -19.72 16.12
CA GLN A 55 -18.03 -20.62 16.08
C GLN A 55 -17.75 -21.16 14.67
N GLU A 56 -18.81 -21.49 13.90
CA GLU A 56 -18.67 -21.90 12.51
C GLU A 56 -18.09 -20.77 11.65
N LEU A 57 -18.53 -19.53 11.86
CA LEU A 57 -18.03 -18.35 11.17
C LEU A 57 -16.56 -18.11 11.49
N GLN A 58 -16.16 -18.20 12.76
CA GLN A 58 -14.77 -18.09 13.19
C GLN A 58 -13.88 -19.17 12.58
N HIS A 59 -14.40 -20.40 12.49
CA HIS A 59 -13.68 -21.51 11.89
C HIS A 59 -13.49 -21.33 10.37
N LEU A 60 -14.51 -20.78 9.72
CA LEU A 60 -14.44 -20.41 8.30
C LEU A 60 -13.43 -19.27 8.06
N GLU A 61 -13.46 -18.22 8.87
CA GLU A 61 -12.49 -17.13 8.83
C GLU A 61 -11.06 -17.64 9.01
N ALA A 62 -10.82 -18.52 9.96
CA ALA A 62 -9.49 -19.11 10.17
C ALA A 62 -9.02 -19.93 8.96
N LYS A 63 -9.91 -20.69 8.31
CA LYS A 63 -9.59 -21.42 7.07
C LYS A 63 -9.26 -20.48 5.92
N VAL A 64 -10.02 -19.39 5.76
CA VAL A 64 -9.77 -18.38 4.74
C VAL A 64 -8.42 -17.71 4.97
N ASP A 65 -8.06 -17.39 6.20
CA ASP A 65 -6.77 -16.81 6.56
C ASP A 65 -5.60 -17.74 6.21
N VAL A 66 -5.73 -19.02 6.49
CA VAL A 66 -4.72 -20.04 6.11
C VAL A 66 -4.59 -20.14 4.60
N LEU A 67 -5.70 -20.18 3.87
CA LEU A 67 -5.68 -20.21 2.40
C LEU A 67 -5.05 -18.96 1.81
N LEU A 68 -5.38 -17.78 2.33
CA LEU A 68 -4.78 -16.52 1.92
C LEU A 68 -3.26 -16.52 2.15
N SER A 69 -2.81 -17.01 3.30
CA SER A 69 -1.39 -17.15 3.61
C SER A 69 -0.66 -18.08 2.65
N LEU A 70 -1.27 -19.21 2.29
CA LEU A 70 -0.71 -20.17 1.32
C LEU A 70 -0.65 -19.58 -0.09
N VAL A 71 -1.71 -18.93 -0.55
CA VAL A 71 -1.74 -18.26 -1.86
C VAL A 71 -0.69 -17.15 -1.93
N THR A 72 -0.58 -16.36 -0.87
CA THR A 72 0.42 -15.30 -0.75
C THR A 72 1.84 -15.86 -0.86
N ARG A 73 2.13 -16.98 -0.20
CA ARG A 73 3.44 -17.67 -0.32
C ARG A 73 3.71 -18.14 -1.73
N LEU A 74 2.73 -18.75 -2.38
CA LEU A 74 2.88 -19.25 -3.74
C LEU A 74 3.16 -18.11 -4.73
N VAL A 75 2.40 -17.01 -4.64
CA VAL A 75 2.60 -15.83 -5.49
C VAL A 75 3.96 -15.18 -5.24
N SER A 76 4.38 -15.06 -4.00
CA SER A 76 5.69 -14.50 -3.63
C SER A 76 6.86 -15.36 -4.13
N GLN A 77 6.68 -16.66 -4.22
CA GLN A 77 7.70 -17.59 -4.74
C GLN A 77 7.78 -17.54 -6.27
N GLN A 78 6.67 -17.28 -6.97
CA GLN A 78 6.62 -17.26 -8.43
C GLN A 78 7.02 -15.92 -9.04
N GLN A 79 6.72 -14.84 -8.36
CA GLN A 79 6.98 -13.48 -8.83
C GLN A 79 7.74 -12.74 -7.75
N GLY A 80 9.05 -12.80 -7.75
CA GLY A 80 9.85 -12.03 -6.80
C GLY A 80 9.34 -10.60 -6.68
N LEU A 81 9.07 -10.11 -5.46
CA LEU A 81 8.70 -8.73 -5.23
C LEU A 81 9.83 -7.79 -5.69
N PRO A 82 9.52 -6.59 -6.21
CA PRO A 82 10.54 -5.61 -6.53
C PRO A 82 11.37 -5.23 -5.30
N LYS A 83 12.48 -4.57 -5.52
CA LYS A 83 13.30 -4.02 -4.44
C LYS A 83 12.49 -3.05 -3.59
N ARG A 84 12.78 -3.05 -2.28
CA ARG A 84 12.17 -2.12 -1.34
C ARG A 84 12.86 -0.77 -1.39
N HIS A 85 12.07 0.27 -1.24
CA HIS A 85 12.52 1.66 -1.21
C HIS A 85 11.90 2.39 -0.03
N ASN A 86 12.63 3.38 0.50
CA ASN A 86 12.02 4.30 1.45
C ASN A 86 10.92 5.09 0.76
N THR A 87 9.75 5.11 1.36
CA THR A 87 8.55 5.74 0.82
C THR A 87 7.87 6.60 1.86
N VAL A 88 7.24 7.67 1.39
CA VAL A 88 6.29 8.48 2.19
C VAL A 88 5.00 8.56 1.40
N LEU A 89 4.03 7.75 1.78
CA LEU A 89 2.72 7.69 1.13
C LEU A 89 1.75 8.67 1.78
N ARG A 90 1.11 9.47 0.94
CA ARG A 90 -0.05 10.31 1.27
C ARG A 90 -1.25 9.92 0.41
N ALA A 91 -2.39 10.49 0.69
CA ALA A 91 -3.59 10.21 -0.09
C ALA A 91 -3.50 10.67 -1.56
N ASP A 92 -2.70 11.69 -1.84
CA ASP A 92 -2.57 12.35 -3.15
C ASP A 92 -1.18 12.24 -3.77
N SER A 93 -0.21 11.69 -3.06
CA SER A 93 1.19 11.71 -3.49
C SER A 93 2.04 10.61 -2.85
N LEU A 94 3.16 10.34 -3.48
CA LEU A 94 4.18 9.42 -2.99
C LEU A 94 5.56 10.05 -3.12
N GLU A 95 6.31 10.06 -2.04
CA GLU A 95 7.76 10.32 -2.10
C GLU A 95 8.49 8.98 -2.02
N TRP A 96 9.54 8.82 -2.80
CA TRP A 96 10.26 7.55 -2.87
C TRP A 96 11.72 7.72 -3.30
N THR A 97 12.55 6.75 -2.93
CA THR A 97 14.00 6.71 -3.20
C THR A 97 14.36 5.48 -4.02
N GLY A 98 15.59 5.43 -4.48
CA GLY A 98 16.21 4.23 -5.04
C GLY A 98 16.57 4.33 -6.52
N PRO A 99 17.12 3.26 -7.13
CA PRO A 99 17.63 3.28 -8.50
C PRO A 99 16.56 3.61 -9.54
N CYS A 100 15.32 3.19 -9.33
CA CYS A 100 14.19 3.59 -10.19
C CYS A 100 13.91 5.09 -10.13
N ALA A 101 14.26 5.76 -9.01
CA ALA A 101 14.15 7.20 -8.89
C ALA A 101 15.11 7.95 -9.80
N GLU A 102 16.24 7.35 -10.17
CA GLU A 102 17.19 7.95 -11.11
C GLU A 102 16.67 7.99 -12.54
N GLN A 103 15.80 7.03 -12.88
CA GLN A 103 15.18 6.94 -14.21
C GLN A 103 13.98 7.88 -14.36
N ALA A 104 13.36 8.29 -13.27
CA ALA A 104 12.23 9.21 -13.27
C ALA A 104 12.70 10.66 -13.14
N ARG A 105 12.37 11.49 -14.13
CA ARG A 105 12.71 12.92 -14.16
C ARG A 105 11.49 13.75 -13.81
N THR A 106 11.73 14.94 -13.28
CA THR A 106 10.64 15.91 -13.05
C THR A 106 9.91 16.19 -14.36
N GLY A 107 8.58 16.06 -14.32
CA GLY A 107 7.69 16.19 -15.48
C GLY A 107 7.28 14.86 -16.10
N ASP A 108 7.98 13.75 -15.80
CA ASP A 108 7.64 12.44 -16.33
C ASP A 108 6.32 11.94 -15.76
N SER A 109 5.50 11.39 -16.65
CA SER A 109 4.27 10.67 -16.31
C SER A 109 4.54 9.16 -16.27
N GLY A 110 3.83 8.47 -15.42
CA GLY A 110 3.95 7.02 -15.31
C GLY A 110 3.04 6.43 -14.25
N VAL A 111 3.28 5.17 -13.97
CA VAL A 111 2.54 4.40 -12.97
C VAL A 111 3.50 3.95 -11.88
N VAL A 112 3.17 4.29 -10.65
CA VAL A 112 3.83 3.71 -9.47
C VAL A 112 3.15 2.38 -9.17
N VAL A 113 3.94 1.32 -9.16
CA VAL A 113 3.49 -0.01 -8.71
C VAL A 113 4.09 -0.24 -7.33
N ILE A 114 3.27 -0.18 -6.31
CA ILE A 114 3.70 -0.30 -4.91
C ILE A 114 2.97 -1.44 -4.22
N TYR A 115 3.68 -2.17 -3.38
CA TYR A 115 3.14 -3.28 -2.59
C TYR A 115 3.04 -2.83 -1.12
N PRO A 116 1.90 -2.32 -0.70
CA PRO A 116 1.76 -1.69 0.62
C PRO A 116 1.82 -2.66 1.79
N ASN A 117 1.63 -3.95 1.52
CA ASN A 117 1.86 -5.00 2.50
C ASN A 117 2.62 -6.17 1.85
N PRO A 118 3.91 -6.35 2.17
CA PRO A 118 4.72 -7.44 1.58
C PRO A 118 4.21 -8.84 1.92
N LEU A 119 3.42 -9.00 2.97
CA LEU A 119 2.78 -10.26 3.34
C LEU A 119 1.55 -10.57 2.48
N LEU A 120 0.95 -9.55 1.88
CA LEU A 120 -0.14 -9.66 0.94
C LEU A 120 0.32 -9.01 -0.38
N PRO A 121 0.94 -9.77 -1.32
CA PRO A 121 1.61 -9.23 -2.48
C PRO A 121 0.61 -8.79 -3.57
N ILE A 122 -0.29 -7.90 -3.21
CA ILE A 122 -1.25 -7.26 -4.10
C ILE A 122 -0.76 -5.84 -4.36
N PRO A 123 -0.44 -5.47 -5.61
CA PRO A 123 0.05 -4.15 -5.93
C PRO A 123 -1.07 -3.11 -6.01
N PHE A 124 -0.72 -1.88 -5.64
CA PHE A 124 -1.45 -0.70 -6.10
C PHE A 124 -0.78 -0.17 -7.36
N ARG A 125 -1.57 0.15 -8.36
CA ARG A 125 -1.14 0.83 -9.59
C ARG A 125 -1.69 2.25 -9.58
N LEU A 126 -0.81 3.20 -9.34
CA LEU A 126 -1.18 4.60 -9.13
C LEU A 126 -0.56 5.45 -10.23
N ALA A 127 -1.40 5.95 -11.13
CA ALA A 127 -0.98 6.87 -12.17
C ALA A 127 -0.57 8.21 -11.55
N GLY A 128 0.49 8.81 -12.06
CA GLY A 128 0.97 10.08 -11.53
C GLY A 128 2.05 10.73 -12.36
N ARG A 129 2.48 11.89 -11.89
CA ARG A 129 3.54 12.70 -12.49
C ARG A 129 4.57 13.03 -11.46
N VAL A 130 5.84 12.90 -11.83
CA VAL A 130 6.96 13.36 -11.00
C VAL A 130 6.98 14.89 -11.02
N VAL A 131 6.66 15.49 -9.89
CA VAL A 131 6.56 16.95 -9.77
C VAL A 131 7.83 17.62 -9.26
N SER A 132 8.63 16.88 -8.50
CA SER A 132 9.91 17.40 -8.02
C SER A 132 10.87 16.29 -7.60
N SER A 133 12.12 16.70 -7.43
CA SER A 133 13.19 15.89 -6.89
C SER A 133 13.88 16.68 -5.78
N VAL A 134 14.03 16.08 -4.62
CA VAL A 134 14.64 16.69 -3.44
C VAL A 134 15.76 15.79 -2.93
N GLU A 135 16.88 16.38 -2.53
CA GLU A 135 17.96 15.67 -1.87
C GLU A 135 17.84 15.85 -0.36
N ARG A 136 17.82 14.75 0.38
CA ARG A 136 17.76 14.74 1.85
C ARG A 136 18.85 13.80 2.35
N SER A 137 19.78 14.31 3.16
CA SER A 137 20.87 13.52 3.74
C SER A 137 21.67 12.71 2.70
N GLY A 138 21.97 13.31 1.54
CA GLY A 138 22.68 12.63 0.44
C GLY A 138 21.86 11.64 -0.37
N THR A 139 20.57 11.49 -0.07
CA THR A 139 19.67 10.60 -0.78
C THR A 139 18.67 11.40 -1.62
N LYS A 140 18.53 11.01 -2.88
CA LYS A 140 17.63 11.65 -3.82
C LYS A 140 16.23 11.07 -3.69
N TRP A 141 15.28 11.93 -3.41
CA TRP A 141 13.84 11.62 -3.32
C TRP A 141 13.12 12.12 -4.56
N ARG A 142 12.20 11.33 -5.06
CA ARG A 142 11.23 11.74 -6.09
C ARG A 142 9.90 11.95 -5.44
N ILE A 143 9.21 13.02 -5.82
CA ILE A 143 7.86 13.32 -5.39
C ILE A 143 6.95 13.14 -6.59
N THR A 144 6.07 12.17 -6.51
CA THR A 144 5.06 11.87 -7.53
C THR A 144 3.70 12.27 -7.02
N LYS A 145 3.01 13.13 -7.74
CA LYS A 145 1.62 13.48 -7.47
C LYS A 145 0.71 12.57 -8.27
N PHE A 146 -0.29 12.00 -7.62
CA PHE A 146 -1.23 11.11 -8.30
C PHE A 146 -2.16 11.89 -9.21
N GLU A 147 -2.44 11.31 -10.36
CA GLU A 147 -3.34 11.84 -11.38
C GLU A 147 -4.34 10.75 -11.78
N HIS A 148 -5.54 11.16 -12.20
CA HIS A 148 -6.57 10.25 -12.69
C HIS A 148 -7.04 9.16 -11.70
N LEU A 149 -6.94 9.42 -10.42
CA LEU A 149 -7.48 8.50 -9.40
C LEU A 149 -9.01 8.57 -9.40
N SER A 150 -9.65 7.41 -9.36
CA SER A 150 -11.09 7.33 -9.12
C SER A 150 -11.43 7.75 -7.68
N PRO A 151 -12.67 8.20 -7.41
CA PRO A 151 -13.10 8.52 -6.05
C PRO A 151 -12.94 7.37 -5.06
N LEU A 152 -13.17 6.13 -5.49
CA LEU A 152 -12.97 4.93 -4.66
C LEU A 152 -11.52 4.75 -4.25
N VAL A 153 -10.58 4.95 -5.18
CA VAL A 153 -9.16 4.85 -4.88
C VAL A 153 -8.71 5.98 -3.96
N SER A 154 -9.11 7.21 -4.23
CA SER A 154 -8.77 8.36 -3.39
C SER A 154 -9.24 8.19 -1.95
N VAL A 155 -10.50 7.83 -1.76
CA VAL A 155 -11.07 7.57 -0.42
C VAL A 155 -10.40 6.37 0.24
N GLY A 156 -10.11 5.32 -0.51
CA GLY A 156 -9.42 4.15 0.00
C GLY A 156 -8.00 4.45 0.49
N LEU A 157 -7.25 5.27 -0.25
CA LEU A 157 -5.92 5.72 0.17
C LEU A 157 -5.97 6.60 1.43
N GLU A 158 -6.92 7.53 1.51
CA GLU A 158 -7.12 8.34 2.73
C GLU A 158 -7.37 7.46 3.96
N LYS A 159 -8.27 6.48 3.84
CA LYS A 159 -8.57 5.55 4.92
C LYS A 159 -7.38 4.69 5.30
N LEU A 160 -6.60 4.22 4.34
CA LEU A 160 -5.39 3.44 4.57
C LEU A 160 -4.35 4.26 5.35
N VAL A 161 -4.04 5.45 4.87
CA VAL A 161 -3.05 6.34 5.51
C VAL A 161 -3.50 6.71 6.92
N PHE A 162 -4.76 7.05 7.10
CA PHE A 162 -5.33 7.36 8.42
C PHE A 162 -5.24 6.17 9.39
N ARG A 163 -5.67 4.99 8.95
CA ARG A 163 -5.66 3.77 9.77
C ARG A 163 -4.27 3.39 10.23
N ARG A 164 -3.29 3.40 9.32
CA ARG A 164 -1.90 3.06 9.64
C ARG A 164 -1.22 4.13 10.49
N HIS A 165 -1.47 5.39 10.20
CA HIS A 165 -0.96 6.49 11.03
C HIS A 165 -1.47 6.41 12.47
N ARG A 166 -2.75 6.13 12.64
CA ARG A 166 -3.34 5.93 13.97
C ARG A 166 -2.71 4.75 14.71
N ARG A 167 -2.46 3.63 14.03
CA ARG A 167 -1.76 2.48 14.64
C ARG A 167 -0.34 2.85 15.06
N ALA A 168 0.40 3.54 14.22
CA ALA A 168 1.76 3.96 14.53
C ALA A 168 1.84 4.86 15.78
N ILE A 169 0.83 5.71 16.00
CA ILE A 169 0.74 6.53 17.21
C ILE A 169 0.44 5.66 18.45
N LEU A 170 -0.43 4.67 18.32
CA LEU A 170 -0.82 3.80 19.43
C LEU A 170 0.27 2.79 19.82
N THR A 171 1.12 2.42 18.88
CA THR A 171 2.24 1.49 19.07
C THR A 171 3.59 2.19 19.24
N GLY A 172 3.60 3.52 19.28
CA GLY A 172 4.78 4.33 19.54
C GLY A 172 5.43 3.91 20.86
N PRO A 173 6.77 3.90 20.97
CA PRO A 173 7.45 3.46 22.17
C PRO A 173 6.99 4.29 23.35
N GLU A 174 6.37 3.63 24.32
CA GLU A 174 6.23 4.20 25.65
C GLU A 174 7.62 4.60 26.11
N SER A 175 7.78 5.88 26.26
CA SER A 175 8.96 6.55 26.74
C SER A 175 9.62 5.79 27.89
N PHE A 176 10.83 5.30 27.65
CA PHE A 176 11.76 5.07 28.75
C PHE A 176 12.07 6.42 29.41
N HIS A 177 11.20 6.84 30.30
CA HIS A 177 11.52 7.78 31.34
C HIS A 177 11.44 7.03 32.68
N ARG A 178 12.55 6.44 33.08
CA ARG A 178 12.85 6.25 34.50
C ARG A 178 14.35 6.35 34.71
N HIS A 179 14.69 7.46 35.41
CA HIS A 179 15.87 7.75 36.22
C HIS A 179 17.24 7.62 35.56
#